data_8f2051d29ff4c20a711bb79f65bbc950
#
_entry.id   8f2051d29ff4c20a711bb79f65bbc950
#
_cell.length_a   1.000
_cell.length_b   1.000
_cell.length_c   1.000
_cell.angle_alpha   90.00
_cell.angle_beta   90.00
_cell.angle_gamma   90.00
#
_symmetry.space_group_name_H-M   'P 1'
#
loop_
_entity.id
_entity.type
_entity.pdbx_description
1 polymer ?
#
loop_
_entity_poly.entity_id
_entity_poly.type
_entity_poly.pdbx_seq_one_letter_code
_entity_poly.pdbx_strand_id
1 'polypeptide(L)' 'MGKIQNFFLKQMLKSKMKGVPEAQQQQILAMVDKNPDFFKKIGEEVEKRKKSGKTEMEATMQVMREHQSEFQKLMMQ' A
#
# COMPACT_ATOMS: atom_id res chain seq x y z
N MET A 1 8.59 -10.14 -15.06
CA MET A 1 9.04 -9.25 -14.02
C MET A 1 7.93 -8.79 -13.10
N GLY A 2 6.80 -8.32 -13.62
CA GLY A 2 5.73 -7.80 -12.80
C GLY A 2 5.11 -8.81 -11.84
N LYS A 3 5.05 -10.09 -12.24
CA LYS A 3 4.38 -11.09 -11.42
C LYS A 3 5.10 -11.38 -10.11
N ILE A 4 6.42 -11.42 -10.13
CA ILE A 4 7.18 -11.69 -8.91
C ILE A 4 7.12 -10.50 -7.98
N GLN A 5 7.27 -9.29 -8.50
CA GLN A 5 7.18 -8.09 -7.70
C GLN A 5 5.80 -7.93 -7.08
N ASN A 6 4.76 -8.24 -7.84
CA ASN A 6 3.40 -8.17 -7.32
C ASN A 6 3.18 -9.20 -6.21
N PHE A 7 3.75 -10.38 -6.35
CA PHE A 7 3.65 -11.41 -5.33
C PHE A 7 4.27 -10.94 -4.00
N PHE A 8 5.48 -10.40 -4.05
CA PHE A 8 6.13 -9.89 -2.85
C PHE A 8 5.36 -8.74 -2.24
N LEU A 9 4.86 -7.83 -3.07
CA LEU A 9 4.09 -6.70 -2.60
C LEU A 9 2.83 -7.15 -1.88
N LYS A 10 2.14 -8.13 -2.44
CA LYS A 10 0.94 -8.68 -1.82
C LYS A 10 1.25 -9.37 -0.50
N GLN A 11 2.35 -10.10 -0.45
CA GLN A 11 2.78 -10.77 0.78
C GLN A 11 3.05 -9.75 1.89
N MET A 12 3.76 -8.70 1.56
CA MET A 12 4.02 -7.62 2.52
C MET A 12 2.75 -7.00 3.03
N LEU A 13 1.83 -6.70 2.12
CA LEU A 13 0.57 -6.09 2.49
C LEU A 13 -0.26 -7.01 3.37
N LYS A 14 -0.30 -8.30 3.05
CA LYS A 14 -1.03 -9.26 3.86
C LYS A 14 -0.52 -9.29 5.30
N SER A 15 0.78 -9.28 5.48
CA SER A 15 1.34 -9.33 6.82
C SER A 15 1.07 -8.06 7.61
N LYS A 16 0.87 -6.94 6.92
CA LYS A 16 0.59 -5.66 7.55
C LYS A 16 -0.89 -5.38 7.73
N MET A 17 -1.74 -6.20 7.16
CA MET A 17 -3.20 -6.03 7.23
C MET A 17 -3.85 -6.91 8.29
N LYS A 18 -3.11 -7.32 9.30
CA LYS A 18 -3.69 -8.06 10.40
C LYS A 18 -4.75 -7.21 11.10
N GLY A 19 -5.92 -7.79 11.29
CA GLY A 19 -7.03 -7.06 11.89
C GLY A 19 -7.95 -6.38 10.88
N VAL A 20 -7.56 -6.32 9.61
CA VAL A 20 -8.43 -5.79 8.56
C VAL A 20 -9.37 -6.90 8.09
N PRO A 21 -10.68 -6.62 7.92
CA PRO A 21 -11.60 -7.63 7.39
C PRO A 21 -11.15 -8.20 6.05
N GLU A 22 -11.39 -9.49 5.86
CA GLU A 22 -10.92 -10.19 4.68
C GLU A 22 -11.44 -9.59 3.38
N ALA A 23 -12.70 -9.15 3.38
CA ALA A 23 -13.28 -8.53 2.20
C ALA A 23 -12.51 -7.28 1.79
N GLN A 24 -12.11 -6.46 2.76
CA GLN A 24 -11.32 -5.27 2.49
C GLN A 24 -9.91 -5.63 2.04
N GLN A 25 -9.34 -6.67 2.63
CA GLN A 25 -8.02 -7.15 2.20
C GLN A 25 -8.03 -7.53 0.72
N GLN A 26 -9.07 -8.25 0.29
CA GLN A 26 -9.17 -8.65 -1.12
C GLN A 26 -9.32 -7.45 -2.04
N GLN A 27 -10.08 -6.44 -1.63
CA GLN A 27 -10.21 -5.21 -2.42
C GLN A 27 -8.87 -4.51 -2.58
N ILE A 28 -8.12 -4.40 -1.49
CA ILE A 28 -6.81 -3.77 -1.53
C ILE A 28 -5.86 -4.54 -2.43
N LEU A 29 -5.86 -5.86 -2.33
CA LEU A 29 -5.00 -6.69 -3.16
C LEU A 29 -5.37 -6.58 -4.64
N ALA A 30 -6.66 -6.46 -4.95
CA ALA A 30 -7.10 -6.24 -6.33
C ALA A 30 -6.61 -4.90 -6.87
N MET A 31 -6.62 -3.86 -6.03
CA MET A 31 -6.10 -2.56 -6.42
C MET A 31 -4.61 -2.62 -6.68
N VAL A 32 -3.87 -3.39 -5.88
CA VAL A 32 -2.43 -3.58 -6.09
C VAL A 32 -2.18 -4.25 -7.43
N ASP A 33 -3.00 -5.23 -7.80
CA ASP A 33 -2.85 -5.90 -9.09
C ASP A 33 -3.04 -4.95 -10.26
N LYS A 34 -3.98 -4.01 -10.13
CA LYS A 34 -4.25 -3.05 -11.20
C LYS A 34 -3.22 -1.93 -11.26
N ASN A 35 -2.66 -1.56 -10.11
CA ASN A 35 -1.79 -0.41 -10.01
C ASN A 35 -0.53 -0.73 -9.19
N PRO A 36 0.29 -1.69 -9.63
CA PRO A 36 1.44 -2.12 -8.83
C PRO A 36 2.47 -1.02 -8.62
N ASP A 37 2.68 -0.18 -9.63
CA ASP A 37 3.68 0.89 -9.53
C ASP A 37 3.29 1.92 -8.49
N PHE A 38 2.02 2.25 -8.42
CA PHE A 38 1.54 3.21 -7.43
C PHE A 38 1.77 2.70 -6.01
N PHE A 39 1.41 1.45 -5.76
CA PHE A 39 1.55 0.88 -4.42
C PHE A 39 3.01 0.63 -4.07
N LYS A 40 3.84 0.33 -5.05
CA LYS A 40 5.28 0.23 -4.83
C LYS A 40 5.84 1.57 -4.37
N LYS A 41 5.43 2.65 -5.02
CA LYS A 41 5.85 3.99 -4.65
C LYS A 41 5.40 4.35 -3.24
N ILE A 42 4.17 4.00 -2.88
CA ILE A 42 3.65 4.23 -1.54
C ILE A 42 4.52 3.51 -0.51
N GLY A 43 4.82 2.24 -0.76
CA GLY A 43 5.66 1.45 0.14
C GLY A 43 7.05 2.04 0.32
N GLU A 44 7.64 2.52 -0.75
CA GLU A 44 8.96 3.14 -0.69
C GLU A 44 8.94 4.43 0.15
N GLU A 45 7.90 5.22 0.00
CA GLU A 45 7.78 6.45 0.79
C GLU A 45 7.58 6.16 2.27
N VAL A 46 6.80 5.13 2.59
CA VAL A 46 6.62 4.71 3.97
C VAL A 46 7.96 4.28 4.58
N GLU A 47 8.72 3.49 3.84
CA GLU A 47 10.02 3.03 4.32
C GLU A 47 10.99 4.19 4.55
N LYS A 48 10.99 5.17 3.65
CA LYS A 48 11.84 6.35 3.82
C LYS A 48 11.52 7.10 5.11
N ARG A 49 10.25 7.24 5.42
CA ARG A 49 9.83 7.96 6.61
C ARG A 49 10.13 7.18 7.88
N LYS A 50 10.03 5.85 7.81
CA LYS A 50 10.44 5.02 8.94
C LYS A 50 11.92 5.18 9.23
N LYS A 51 12.74 5.25 8.20
CA LYS A 51 14.17 5.45 8.35
C LYS A 51 14.51 6.81 8.97
N SER A 52 13.65 7.80 8.77
CA SER A 52 13.87 9.11 9.36
C SER A 52 13.37 9.20 10.81
N GLY A 53 12.92 8.10 11.39
CA GLY A 53 12.55 8.03 12.79
C GLY A 53 11.07 7.94 13.08
N LYS A 54 10.21 7.88 12.07
CA LYS A 54 8.77 7.79 12.29
C LYS A 54 8.34 6.34 12.47
N THR A 55 7.26 6.15 13.24
CA THR A 55 6.68 4.82 13.37
C THR A 55 6.02 4.41 12.06
N GLU A 56 5.81 3.11 11.89
CA GLU A 56 5.15 2.61 10.70
C GLU A 56 3.76 3.23 10.51
N MET A 57 3.01 3.34 11.61
CA MET A 57 1.67 3.93 11.56
C MET A 57 1.72 5.39 11.13
N GLU A 58 2.61 6.18 11.74
CA GLU A 58 2.75 7.59 11.37
C GLU A 58 3.16 7.76 9.92
N ALA A 59 4.15 6.98 9.49
CA ALA A 59 4.63 7.04 8.10
C ALA A 59 3.51 6.69 7.13
N THR A 60 2.79 5.63 7.42
CA THR A 60 1.68 5.19 6.56
C THR A 60 0.59 6.25 6.47
N MET A 61 0.19 6.82 7.61
CA MET A 61 -0.84 7.84 7.63
C MET A 61 -0.45 9.07 6.85
N GLN A 62 0.80 9.50 6.98
CA GLN A 62 1.28 10.68 6.25
C GLN A 62 1.28 10.44 4.75
N VAL A 63 1.77 9.28 4.33
CA VAL A 63 1.81 8.95 2.91
C VAL A 63 0.41 8.86 2.34
N MET A 64 -0.52 8.26 3.08
CA MET A 64 -1.90 8.14 2.62
C MET A 64 -2.58 9.50 2.47
N ARG A 65 -2.30 10.43 3.39
CA ARG A 65 -2.83 11.79 3.27
C ARG A 65 -2.31 12.49 2.02
N GLU A 66 -1.01 12.36 1.76
CA GLU A 66 -0.41 13.01 0.62
C GLU A 66 -0.94 12.47 -0.70
N HIS A 67 -1.34 11.21 -0.73
CA HIS A 67 -1.84 10.57 -1.94
C HIS A 67 -3.34 10.31 -1.90
N GLN A 68 -4.06 11.05 -1.06
CA GLN A 68 -5.50 10.84 -0.89
C GLN A 68 -6.27 10.99 -2.20
N SER A 69 -5.93 11.99 -3.00
CA SER A 69 -6.59 12.20 -4.30
C SER A 69 -6.39 11.01 -5.22
N GLU A 70 -5.19 10.47 -5.24
CA GLU A 70 -4.87 9.33 -6.10
C GLU A 70 -5.61 8.08 -5.64
N PHE A 71 -5.70 7.87 -4.33
CA PHE A 71 -6.48 6.76 -3.79
C PHE A 71 -7.95 6.87 -4.18
N GLN A 72 -8.52 8.06 -4.09
CA GLN A 72 -9.90 8.26 -4.48
C GLN A 72 -10.12 7.92 -5.95
N LYS A 73 -9.21 8.33 -6.82
CA LYS A 73 -9.31 8.02 -8.24
C LYS A 73 -9.26 6.51 -8.48
N LEU A 74 -8.40 5.81 -7.76
CA LEU A 74 -8.29 4.36 -7.89
C LEU A 74 -9.56 3.66 -7.43
N MET A 75 -10.17 4.17 -6.37
CA MET A 75 -11.41 3.58 -5.86
C MET A 75 -12.58 3.79 -6.78
N MET A 76 -12.54 4.82 -7.61
CA MET A 76 -13.61 5.11 -8.58
C MET A 76 -13.46 4.34 -9.88
N GLN A 77 -12.36 3.67 -10.09
CA GLN A 77 -12.19 2.82 -11.27
C GLN A 77 -12.99 1.48 -11.13
#